data_11337359e43e7824a7cb5002522b5b96
#
_entry.id   11337359e43e7824a7cb5002522b5b96
#
_cell.length_a   1.000
_cell.length_b   1.000
_cell.length_c   1.000
_cell.angle_alpha   90.00
_cell.angle_beta   90.00
_cell.angle_gamma   90.00
#
_symmetry.space_group_name_H-M   'P 1'
#
loop_
_entity.id
_entity.type
_entity.pdbx_description
1 polymer ?
#
loop_
_entity_poly.entity_id
_entity_poly.type
_entity_poly.pdbx_seq_one_letter_code
_entity_poly.pdbx_strand_id
1 'polypeptide(L)'
;YIVDDEPGIRQPKGMLGSKLEANYHVIIGQTSAAKNIVKCIERAGLVMENMILEPIASAAAVLGDDEKEAGVAIVDIGGGTTDIAVFYDSIIYHTAVIPFGGNVITEDIRQGCSIIKKHAEEIKVKFGSAVASENRDDEVVSIPGIRGREPKEISFKNLASIIQARLEEIFDLVNHEIQKVNSQHKLIAGIVLTG
;
A
#
# COMPACT_ATOMS: atom_id res chain seq x y z
N TYR A 1 -25.58 -0.03 11.14
CA TYR A 1 -26.80 -0.78 11.46
C TYR A 1 -28.02 -0.01 11.02
N ILE A 2 -29.12 -0.75 10.77
CA ILE A 2 -30.45 -0.21 10.49
C ILE A 2 -31.40 -0.86 11.51
N VAL A 3 -32.15 -0.07 12.24
CA VAL A 3 -33.16 -0.57 13.21
C VAL A 3 -34.52 -0.06 12.79
N ASP A 4 -35.48 -0.99 12.55
CA ASP A 4 -36.83 -0.68 12.09
C ASP A 4 -36.87 0.30 10.90
N ASP A 5 -36.01 0.03 9.90
CA ASP A 5 -35.80 0.81 8.68
C ASP A 5 -35.14 2.21 8.88
N GLU A 6 -34.69 2.55 10.08
CA GLU A 6 -33.94 3.76 10.37
C GLU A 6 -32.43 3.51 10.23
N PRO A 7 -31.75 4.09 9.21
CA PRO A 7 -30.34 3.87 8.94
C PRO A 7 -29.42 4.74 9.79
N GLY A 8 -28.10 4.51 9.71
CA GLY A 8 -27.05 5.34 10.31
C GLY A 8 -26.81 5.08 11.79
N ILE A 9 -27.36 4.00 12.35
CA ILE A 9 -27.18 3.66 13.75
C ILE A 9 -25.81 3.02 13.95
N ARG A 10 -24.91 3.69 14.68
CA ARG A 10 -23.56 3.19 14.96
C ARG A 10 -23.53 2.10 16.02
N GLN A 11 -24.39 2.19 17.06
CA GLN A 11 -24.43 1.24 18.16
C GLN A 11 -25.88 0.92 18.54
N PRO A 12 -26.45 -0.20 18.06
CA PRO A 12 -27.84 -0.55 18.31
C PRO A 12 -28.09 -1.16 19.72
N LYS A 13 -27.03 -1.42 20.49
CA LYS A 13 -27.13 -2.05 21.82
C LYS A 13 -27.97 -1.18 22.77
N GLY A 14 -29.06 -1.75 23.28
CA GLY A 14 -29.98 -1.06 24.20
C GLY A 14 -31.10 -0.30 23.50
N MET A 15 -31.14 -0.27 22.16
CA MET A 15 -32.29 0.27 21.42
C MET A 15 -33.44 -0.72 21.42
N LEU A 16 -34.67 -0.20 21.45
CA LEU A 16 -35.87 -0.99 21.22
C LEU A 16 -36.17 -1.03 19.72
N GLY A 17 -36.47 -2.20 19.20
CA GLY A 17 -36.77 -2.40 17.78
C GLY A 17 -37.20 -3.85 17.53
N SER A 18 -37.86 -4.08 16.41
CA SER A 18 -38.32 -5.39 15.97
C SER A 18 -37.45 -5.99 14.85
N LYS A 19 -36.73 -5.14 14.11
CA LYS A 19 -35.88 -5.53 12.97
C LYS A 19 -34.49 -4.89 13.10
N LEU A 20 -33.45 -5.71 13.05
CA LEU A 20 -32.05 -5.24 13.02
C LEU A 20 -31.39 -5.73 11.73
N GLU A 21 -30.92 -4.79 10.91
CA GLU A 21 -30.06 -5.10 9.76
C GLU A 21 -28.62 -4.64 10.06
N ALA A 22 -27.65 -5.45 9.66
CA ALA A 22 -26.24 -5.13 9.81
C ALA A 22 -25.48 -5.41 8.51
N ASN A 23 -24.77 -4.42 8.02
CA ASN A 23 -23.86 -4.57 6.88
C ASN A 23 -22.45 -4.85 7.39
N TYR A 24 -21.81 -5.86 6.86
CA TYR A 24 -20.47 -6.26 7.24
C TYR A 24 -19.50 -6.15 6.06
N HIS A 25 -18.33 -5.59 6.30
CA HIS A 25 -17.20 -5.75 5.40
C HIS A 25 -16.43 -7.01 5.79
N VAL A 26 -16.44 -8.04 4.93
CA VAL A 26 -15.84 -9.35 5.21
C VAL A 26 -14.56 -9.49 4.43
N ILE A 27 -13.45 -9.71 5.15
CA ILE A 27 -12.13 -9.93 4.57
C ILE A 27 -11.72 -11.37 4.81
N ILE A 28 -11.34 -12.07 3.73
CA ILE A 28 -10.96 -13.47 3.76
C ILE A 28 -9.45 -13.57 3.52
N GLY A 29 -8.74 -14.23 4.44
CA GLY A 29 -7.31 -14.49 4.35
C GLY A 29 -6.97 -15.97 4.34
N GLN A 30 -5.75 -16.29 3.92
CA GLN A 30 -5.24 -17.66 3.97
C GLN A 30 -4.89 -18.06 5.41
N THR A 31 -5.58 -19.07 5.94
CA THR A 31 -5.35 -19.60 7.29
C THR A 31 -3.90 -20.07 7.51
N SER A 32 -3.25 -20.62 6.48
CA SER A 32 -1.86 -21.06 6.55
C SER A 32 -0.88 -19.89 6.75
N ALA A 33 -1.11 -18.74 6.10
CA ALA A 33 -0.30 -17.55 6.28
C ALA A 33 -0.43 -17.02 7.73
N ALA A 34 -1.65 -16.88 8.23
CA ALA A 34 -1.90 -16.49 9.61
C ALA A 34 -1.22 -17.42 10.63
N LYS A 35 -1.38 -18.74 10.46
CA LYS A 35 -0.73 -19.74 11.33
C LYS A 35 0.80 -19.68 11.29
N ASN A 36 1.39 -19.38 10.13
CA ASN A 36 2.84 -19.22 10.01
C ASN A 36 3.34 -18.00 10.78
N ILE A 37 2.64 -16.88 10.73
CA ILE A 37 2.96 -15.68 11.53
C ILE A 37 2.94 -16.03 13.01
N VAL A 38 1.86 -16.68 13.50
CA VAL A 38 1.75 -17.13 14.89
C VAL A 38 2.96 -17.98 15.30
N LYS A 39 3.29 -19.00 14.50
CA LYS A 39 4.45 -19.88 14.78
C LYS A 39 5.78 -19.12 14.81
N CYS A 40 5.97 -18.11 13.97
CA CYS A 40 7.19 -17.31 14.02
C CYS A 40 7.29 -16.52 15.33
N ILE A 41 6.18 -15.93 15.78
CA ILE A 41 6.10 -15.19 17.04
C ILE A 41 6.38 -16.12 18.24
N GLU A 42 5.73 -17.29 18.28
CA GLU A 42 5.93 -18.29 19.33
C GLU A 42 7.39 -18.80 19.38
N ARG A 43 8.01 -19.05 18.21
CA ARG A 43 9.43 -19.44 18.14
C ARG A 43 10.38 -18.34 18.60
N ALA A 44 10.00 -17.09 18.51
CA ALA A 44 10.73 -15.96 19.08
C ALA A 44 10.54 -15.83 20.60
N GLY A 45 9.77 -16.73 21.25
CA GLY A 45 9.47 -16.68 22.67
C GLY A 45 8.42 -15.64 23.07
N LEU A 46 7.65 -15.14 22.10
CA LEU A 46 6.61 -14.14 22.31
C LEU A 46 5.22 -14.77 22.25
N VAL A 47 4.25 -14.10 22.83
CA VAL A 47 2.83 -14.47 22.76
C VAL A 47 2.11 -13.48 21.85
N MET A 48 1.39 -13.99 20.86
CA MET A 48 0.56 -13.15 20.02
C MET A 48 -0.75 -12.83 20.72
N GLU A 49 -1.01 -11.55 20.93
CA GLU A 49 -2.23 -11.09 21.60
C GLU A 49 -3.35 -10.84 20.57
N ASN A 50 -3.05 -10.18 19.46
CA ASN A 50 -4.00 -9.88 18.40
C ASN A 50 -3.33 -9.90 17.02
N MET A 51 -4.15 -10.07 15.98
CA MET A 51 -3.77 -9.93 14.57
C MET A 51 -4.71 -8.92 13.93
N ILE A 52 -4.16 -7.88 13.32
CA ILE A 52 -4.89 -6.79 12.68
C ILE A 52 -4.42 -6.72 11.23
N LEU A 53 -5.32 -6.33 10.33
CA LEU A 53 -4.96 -6.07 8.94
C LEU A 53 -4.05 -4.85 8.83
N GLU A 54 -3.04 -4.95 7.97
CA GLU A 54 -2.05 -3.90 7.74
C GLU A 54 -2.67 -2.54 7.43
N PRO A 55 -3.59 -2.37 6.47
CA PRO A 55 -4.18 -1.06 6.17
C PRO A 55 -5.00 -0.47 7.33
N ILE A 56 -5.53 -1.31 8.24
CA ILE A 56 -6.21 -0.82 9.45
C ILE A 56 -5.18 -0.29 10.45
N ALA A 57 -4.06 -0.99 10.61
CA ALA A 57 -3.00 -0.57 11.51
C ALA A 57 -2.34 0.74 11.01
N SER A 58 -2.06 0.82 9.70
CA SER A 58 -1.53 2.03 9.06
C SER A 58 -2.50 3.21 9.18
N ALA A 59 -3.80 2.98 8.97
CA ALA A 59 -4.82 4.00 9.16
C ALA A 59 -4.93 4.50 10.61
N ALA A 60 -4.74 3.61 11.59
CA ALA A 60 -4.74 4.00 13.00
C ALA A 60 -3.53 4.87 13.37
N ALA A 61 -2.41 4.73 12.65
CA ALA A 61 -1.19 5.48 12.91
C ALA A 61 -1.19 6.88 12.27
N VAL A 62 -1.83 7.05 11.09
CA VAL A 62 -1.65 8.25 10.27
C VAL A 62 -2.93 9.03 9.99
N LEU A 63 -4.12 8.45 10.11
CA LEU A 63 -5.39 9.11 9.81
C LEU A 63 -6.08 9.65 11.07
N GLY A 64 -6.50 10.92 11.02
CA GLY A 64 -7.41 11.50 11.99
C GLY A 64 -8.84 10.99 11.86
N ASP A 65 -9.63 11.17 12.93
CA ASP A 65 -11.03 10.75 12.93
C ASP A 65 -11.87 11.60 11.96
N ASP A 66 -11.56 12.88 11.81
CA ASP A 66 -12.21 13.80 10.86
C ASP A 66 -11.97 13.37 9.40
N GLU A 67 -10.77 12.87 9.07
CA GLU A 67 -10.45 12.37 7.75
C GLU A 67 -11.23 11.09 7.44
N LYS A 68 -11.34 10.16 8.39
CA LYS A 68 -12.11 8.94 8.27
C LYS A 68 -13.61 9.22 8.12
N GLU A 69 -14.11 10.25 8.79
CA GLU A 69 -15.50 10.69 8.67
C GLU A 69 -15.77 11.34 7.32
N ALA A 70 -14.89 12.25 6.88
CA ALA A 70 -15.02 12.99 5.62
C ALA A 70 -14.86 12.13 4.37
N GLY A 71 -14.21 10.98 4.49
CA GLY A 71 -13.89 10.08 3.39
C GLY A 71 -12.44 10.22 2.92
N VAL A 72 -11.66 9.15 3.11
CA VAL A 72 -10.23 9.11 2.79
C VAL A 72 -9.84 7.71 2.30
N ALA A 73 -8.91 7.65 1.35
CA ALA A 73 -8.21 6.42 1.01
C ALA A 73 -6.80 6.45 1.61
N ILE A 74 -6.41 5.40 2.32
CA ILE A 74 -5.02 5.17 2.70
C ILE A 74 -4.42 4.18 1.72
N VAL A 75 -3.21 4.46 1.26
CA VAL A 75 -2.43 3.64 0.34
C VAL A 75 -1.06 3.40 0.95
N ASP A 76 -0.83 2.18 1.39
CA ASP A 76 0.41 1.73 2.02
C ASP A 76 1.26 1.00 0.97
N ILE A 77 2.35 1.63 0.52
CA ILE A 77 3.24 1.08 -0.51
C ILE A 77 4.43 0.42 0.18
N GLY A 78 4.28 -0.85 0.50
CA GLY A 78 5.32 -1.65 1.11
C GLY A 78 6.39 -2.17 0.14
N GLY A 79 7.19 -3.12 0.61
CA GLY A 79 8.20 -3.77 -0.24
C GLY A 79 7.61 -4.73 -1.27
N GLY A 80 6.62 -5.53 -0.89
CA GLY A 80 6.02 -6.59 -1.72
C GLY A 80 4.62 -6.28 -2.24
N THR A 81 3.85 -5.54 -1.47
CA THR A 81 2.45 -5.21 -1.73
C THR A 81 2.21 -3.72 -1.63
N THR A 82 1.11 -3.28 -2.21
CA THR A 82 0.48 -2.00 -1.94
C THR A 82 -0.91 -2.28 -1.39
N ASP A 83 -1.14 -1.89 -0.15
CA ASP A 83 -2.36 -2.15 0.59
C ASP A 83 -3.23 -0.89 0.62
N ILE A 84 -4.53 -1.06 0.35
CA ILE A 84 -5.48 0.05 0.23
C ILE A 84 -6.62 -0.18 1.21
N ALA A 85 -7.01 0.88 1.94
CA ALA A 85 -8.29 0.93 2.62
C ALA A 85 -8.98 2.26 2.38
N VAL A 86 -10.27 2.22 2.15
CA VAL A 86 -11.12 3.39 1.97
C VAL A 86 -12.06 3.50 3.15
N PHE A 87 -12.05 4.67 3.79
CA PHE A 87 -12.91 5.02 4.90
C PHE A 87 -13.94 6.06 4.47
N TYR A 88 -15.14 5.94 4.99
CA TYR A 88 -16.22 6.92 4.87
C TYR A 88 -17.14 6.78 6.09
N ASP A 89 -17.60 7.90 6.67
CA ASP A 89 -18.35 7.92 7.93
C ASP A 89 -17.67 7.12 9.06
N SER A 90 -16.35 7.15 9.12
CA SER A 90 -15.50 6.39 10.07
C SER A 90 -15.63 4.86 9.92
N ILE A 91 -16.18 4.36 8.80
CA ILE A 91 -16.35 2.95 8.50
C ILE A 91 -15.45 2.56 7.33
N ILE A 92 -14.90 1.34 7.36
CA ILE A 92 -14.16 0.79 6.24
C ILE A 92 -15.15 0.35 5.17
N TYR A 93 -15.04 0.98 4.01
CA TYR A 93 -15.92 0.73 2.87
C TYR A 93 -15.32 -0.25 1.88
N HIS A 94 -13.99 -0.19 1.69
CA HIS A 94 -13.28 -1.03 0.74
C HIS A 94 -11.87 -1.31 1.23
N THR A 95 -11.38 -2.50 0.91
CA THR A 95 -9.97 -2.87 1.08
C THR A 95 -9.50 -3.63 -0.15
N ALA A 96 -8.27 -3.38 -0.57
CA ALA A 96 -7.64 -4.09 -1.68
C ALA A 96 -6.15 -4.28 -1.41
N VAL A 97 -5.57 -5.29 -2.03
CA VAL A 97 -4.14 -5.57 -2.01
C VAL A 97 -3.66 -5.70 -3.44
N ILE A 98 -2.72 -4.87 -3.83
CA ILE A 98 -2.04 -4.93 -5.12
C ILE A 98 -0.70 -5.65 -4.90
N PRO A 99 -0.37 -6.73 -5.66
CA PRO A 99 0.84 -7.53 -5.44
C PRO A 99 2.09 -6.87 -6.01
N PHE A 100 2.18 -5.55 -5.94
CA PHE A 100 3.32 -4.73 -6.37
C PHE A 100 3.69 -3.74 -5.26
N GLY A 101 5.01 -3.52 -5.12
CA GLY A 101 5.59 -2.59 -4.18
C GLY A 101 7.04 -2.30 -4.55
N GLY A 102 7.86 -1.82 -3.64
CA GLY A 102 9.23 -1.40 -3.90
C GLY A 102 10.15 -2.48 -4.49
N ASN A 103 9.86 -3.77 -4.25
CA ASN A 103 10.66 -4.88 -4.77
C ASN A 103 10.53 -5.06 -6.29
N VAL A 104 9.37 -4.76 -6.86
CA VAL A 104 9.16 -4.82 -8.32
C VAL A 104 9.95 -3.72 -8.99
N ILE A 105 9.99 -2.51 -8.42
CA ILE A 105 10.86 -1.41 -8.89
C ILE A 105 12.32 -1.83 -8.91
N THR A 106 12.79 -2.50 -7.85
CA THR A 106 14.16 -3.03 -7.80
C THR A 106 14.43 -4.04 -8.89
N GLU A 107 13.47 -4.89 -9.19
CA GLU A 107 13.57 -5.88 -10.26
C GLU A 107 13.60 -5.24 -11.65
N ASP A 108 12.79 -4.20 -11.88
CA ASP A 108 12.80 -3.44 -13.13
C ASP A 108 14.15 -2.73 -13.34
N ILE A 109 14.71 -2.11 -12.31
CA ILE A 109 16.04 -1.52 -12.35
C ILE A 109 17.09 -2.59 -12.63
N ARG A 110 17.00 -3.75 -11.97
CA ARG A 110 17.92 -4.87 -12.19
C ARG A 110 17.94 -5.28 -13.67
N GLN A 111 16.77 -5.43 -14.28
CA GLN A 111 16.62 -5.85 -15.68
C GLN A 111 17.00 -4.71 -16.63
N GLY A 112 16.44 -3.53 -16.48
CA GLY A 112 16.65 -2.38 -17.35
C GLY A 112 18.10 -1.91 -17.36
N CYS A 113 18.76 -1.92 -16.20
CA CYS A 113 20.17 -1.59 -16.08
C CYS A 113 21.10 -2.80 -16.22
N SER A 114 20.61 -4.04 -16.34
CA SER A 114 21.42 -5.28 -16.42
C SER A 114 22.49 -5.36 -15.31
N ILE A 115 22.09 -5.15 -14.06
CA ILE A 115 22.93 -5.18 -12.86
C ILE A 115 22.40 -6.24 -11.88
N ILE A 116 23.16 -6.54 -10.81
CA ILE A 116 22.68 -7.45 -9.77
C ILE A 116 21.65 -6.77 -8.86
N LYS A 117 20.75 -7.55 -8.27
CA LYS A 117 19.67 -7.06 -7.41
C LYS A 117 20.15 -6.15 -6.27
N LYS A 118 21.28 -6.51 -5.65
CA LYS A 118 21.88 -5.72 -4.56
C LYS A 118 22.19 -4.29 -5.02
N HIS A 119 22.85 -4.12 -6.17
CA HIS A 119 23.16 -2.80 -6.70
C HIS A 119 21.92 -2.06 -7.18
N ALA A 120 20.93 -2.78 -7.75
CA ALA A 120 19.64 -2.18 -8.12
C ALA A 120 18.94 -1.57 -6.91
N GLU A 121 18.91 -2.28 -5.78
CA GLU A 121 18.34 -1.76 -4.53
C GLU A 121 19.15 -0.57 -3.99
N GLU A 122 20.48 -0.66 -3.99
CA GLU A 122 21.35 0.41 -3.53
C GLU A 122 21.14 1.71 -4.32
N ILE A 123 21.06 1.64 -5.66
CA ILE A 123 20.86 2.85 -6.48
C ILE A 123 19.43 3.37 -6.40
N LYS A 124 18.43 2.48 -6.27
CA LYS A 124 17.03 2.87 -6.02
C LYS A 124 16.93 3.73 -4.76
N VAL A 125 17.49 3.26 -3.64
CA VAL A 125 17.41 3.94 -2.34
C VAL A 125 18.21 5.24 -2.31
N LYS A 126 19.39 5.26 -2.94
CA LYS A 126 20.30 6.42 -2.85
C LYS A 126 20.01 7.50 -3.89
N PHE A 127 19.59 7.12 -5.08
CA PHE A 127 19.54 8.00 -6.26
C PHE A 127 18.19 7.91 -7.00
N GLY A 128 17.22 7.11 -6.47
CA GLY A 128 15.93 6.97 -7.09
C GLY A 128 15.11 8.26 -7.04
N SER A 129 14.46 8.56 -8.13
CA SER A 129 13.49 9.65 -8.27
C SER A 129 12.25 9.15 -9.00
N ALA A 130 11.09 9.66 -8.60
CA ALA A 130 9.81 9.29 -9.23
C ALA A 130 9.51 10.10 -10.50
N VAL A 131 10.26 11.17 -10.77
CA VAL A 131 10.00 12.10 -11.88
C VAL A 131 11.24 12.21 -12.75
N ALA A 132 11.20 11.58 -13.92
CA ALA A 132 12.36 11.52 -14.84
C ALA A 132 12.77 12.89 -15.40
N SER A 133 11.79 13.79 -15.60
CA SER A 133 12.05 15.14 -16.17
C SER A 133 12.83 16.07 -15.21
N GLU A 134 12.86 15.76 -13.92
CA GLU A 134 13.62 16.52 -12.92
C GLU A 134 15.09 16.06 -12.82
N ASN A 135 15.46 15.00 -13.54
CA ASN A 135 16.79 14.40 -13.50
C ASN A 135 17.56 14.68 -14.79
N ARG A 136 18.87 14.87 -14.65
CA ARG A 136 19.78 15.20 -15.75
C ARG A 136 20.37 13.93 -16.37
N ASP A 137 20.61 13.97 -17.69
CA ASP A 137 21.23 12.86 -18.42
C ASP A 137 22.75 12.78 -18.21
N ASP A 138 23.39 13.91 -17.90
CA ASP A 138 24.83 14.02 -17.67
C ASP A 138 25.27 13.61 -16.25
N GLU A 139 24.33 13.46 -15.34
CA GLU A 139 24.58 12.92 -14.00
C GLU A 139 24.46 11.40 -14.02
N VAL A 140 25.54 10.71 -13.65
CA VAL A 140 25.62 9.24 -13.70
C VAL A 140 26.06 8.65 -12.36
N VAL A 141 25.57 7.45 -12.07
CA VAL A 141 26.12 6.59 -11.02
C VAL A 141 26.94 5.46 -11.64
N SER A 142 28.17 5.26 -11.14
CA SER A 142 29.03 4.18 -11.57
C SER A 142 28.83 2.95 -10.68
N ILE A 143 28.47 1.83 -11.30
CA ILE A 143 28.27 0.53 -10.63
C ILE A 143 29.47 -0.36 -10.91
N PRO A 144 30.12 -0.92 -9.87
CA PRO A 144 31.26 -1.81 -10.05
C PRO A 144 30.92 -3.01 -10.93
N GLY A 145 31.80 -3.31 -11.88
CA GLY A 145 31.66 -4.50 -12.73
C GLY A 145 31.90 -5.80 -11.95
N ILE A 146 31.22 -6.88 -12.34
CA ILE A 146 31.33 -8.19 -11.73
C ILE A 146 32.59 -8.90 -12.29
N ARG A 147 33.41 -9.49 -11.43
CA ARG A 147 34.57 -10.30 -11.81
C ARG A 147 35.57 -9.53 -12.70
N GLY A 148 35.90 -8.27 -12.38
CA GLY A 148 36.88 -7.49 -13.09
C GLY A 148 36.40 -6.90 -14.43
N ARG A 149 35.09 -6.94 -14.71
CA ARG A 149 34.49 -6.20 -15.84
C ARG A 149 34.52 -4.70 -15.54
N GLU A 150 34.51 -3.90 -16.59
CA GLU A 150 34.42 -2.45 -16.46
C GLU A 150 33.18 -2.01 -15.68
N PRO A 151 33.29 -0.92 -14.91
CA PRO A 151 32.14 -0.32 -14.25
C PRO A 151 31.05 0.06 -15.27
N LYS A 152 29.80 -0.03 -14.86
CA LYS A 152 28.67 0.39 -15.68
C LYS A 152 28.15 1.73 -15.19
N GLU A 153 28.03 2.70 -16.09
CA GLU A 153 27.43 3.99 -15.80
C GLU A 153 25.92 3.98 -16.12
N ILE A 154 25.14 4.53 -15.22
CA ILE A 154 23.68 4.64 -15.34
C ILE A 154 23.32 6.09 -15.07
N SER A 155 22.65 6.77 -16.03
CA SER A 155 22.20 8.14 -15.79
C SER A 155 21.03 8.19 -14.81
N PHE A 156 20.97 9.24 -14.01
CA PHE A 156 19.87 9.44 -13.06
C PHE A 156 18.52 9.55 -13.76
N LYS A 157 18.47 10.14 -14.93
CA LYS A 157 17.26 10.24 -15.74
C LYS A 157 16.77 8.86 -16.22
N ASN A 158 17.67 7.97 -16.66
CA ASN A 158 17.31 6.60 -17.02
C ASN A 158 16.79 5.81 -15.81
N LEU A 159 17.49 5.92 -14.66
CA LEU A 159 17.03 5.32 -13.42
C LEU A 159 15.64 5.82 -13.03
N ALA A 160 15.43 7.13 -13.05
CA ALA A 160 14.15 7.76 -12.74
C ALA A 160 13.05 7.34 -13.73
N SER A 161 13.36 7.20 -15.03
CA SER A 161 12.39 6.74 -16.03
C SER A 161 11.88 5.32 -15.75
N ILE A 162 12.76 4.41 -15.31
CA ILE A 162 12.38 3.05 -14.94
C ILE A 162 11.47 3.07 -13.69
N ILE A 163 11.83 3.87 -12.69
CA ILE A 163 11.07 4.01 -11.44
C ILE A 163 9.70 4.63 -11.73
N GLN A 164 9.66 5.72 -12.49
CA GLN A 164 8.43 6.42 -12.86
C GLN A 164 7.44 5.50 -13.56
N ALA A 165 7.88 4.75 -14.58
CA ALA A 165 7.02 3.84 -15.32
C ALA A 165 6.34 2.81 -14.42
N ARG A 166 7.07 2.27 -13.41
CA ARG A 166 6.47 1.32 -12.47
C ARG A 166 5.55 2.00 -11.46
N LEU A 167 5.87 3.19 -11.00
CA LEU A 167 5.01 3.94 -10.09
C LEU A 167 3.70 4.35 -10.78
N GLU A 168 3.75 4.77 -12.05
CA GLU A 168 2.55 5.07 -12.83
C GLU A 168 1.62 3.84 -12.91
N GLU A 169 2.17 2.64 -13.16
CA GLU A 169 1.37 1.41 -13.16
C GLU A 169 0.76 1.10 -11.79
N ILE A 170 1.53 1.26 -10.70
CA ILE A 170 1.00 1.07 -9.34
C ILE A 170 -0.13 2.07 -9.07
N PHE A 171 0.05 3.34 -9.41
CA PHE A 171 -0.98 4.37 -9.21
C PHE A 171 -2.22 4.16 -10.08
N ASP A 172 -2.08 3.64 -11.29
CA ASP A 172 -3.22 3.26 -12.14
C ASP A 172 -4.06 2.15 -11.48
N LEU A 173 -3.39 1.13 -10.91
CA LEU A 173 -4.06 0.07 -10.17
C LEU A 173 -4.73 0.59 -8.89
N VAL A 174 -4.06 1.48 -8.14
CA VAL A 174 -4.62 2.16 -6.96
C VAL A 174 -5.86 2.96 -7.36
N ASN A 175 -5.77 3.76 -8.41
CA ASN A 175 -6.89 4.56 -8.90
C ASN A 175 -8.07 3.67 -9.32
N HIS A 176 -7.80 2.54 -9.99
CA HIS A 176 -8.83 1.57 -10.35
C HIS A 176 -9.58 1.03 -9.11
N GLU A 177 -8.86 0.69 -8.05
CA GLU A 177 -9.47 0.22 -6.79
C GLU A 177 -10.30 1.31 -6.10
N ILE A 178 -9.79 2.54 -6.07
CA ILE A 178 -10.49 3.69 -5.47
C ILE A 178 -11.76 4.03 -6.25
N GLN A 179 -11.73 3.96 -7.59
CA GLN A 179 -12.90 4.27 -8.42
C GLN A 179 -14.07 3.32 -8.20
N LYS A 180 -13.85 2.08 -7.75
CA LYS A 180 -14.93 1.14 -7.39
C LYS A 180 -15.84 1.69 -6.28
N VAL A 181 -15.29 2.55 -5.42
CA VAL A 181 -15.99 3.15 -4.28
C VAL A 181 -16.43 4.58 -4.58
N ASN A 182 -15.63 5.34 -5.31
CA ASN A 182 -15.83 6.78 -5.55
C ASN A 182 -17.11 7.11 -6.34
N SER A 183 -17.72 6.12 -7.01
CA SER A 183 -19.03 6.29 -7.65
C SER A 183 -20.18 6.49 -6.65
N GLN A 184 -19.99 6.08 -5.39
CA GLN A 184 -20.99 6.13 -4.33
C GLN A 184 -20.65 7.20 -3.27
N HIS A 185 -19.37 7.44 -3.00
CA HIS A 185 -18.91 8.33 -1.94
C HIS A 185 -17.71 9.16 -2.39
N LYS A 186 -17.76 10.48 -2.15
CA LYS A 186 -16.62 11.37 -2.41
C LYS A 186 -15.58 11.26 -1.30
N LEU A 187 -14.33 11.09 -1.66
CA LEU A 187 -13.20 11.12 -0.73
C LEU A 187 -12.76 12.58 -0.53
N ILE A 188 -13.41 13.28 0.40
CA ILE A 188 -13.18 14.72 0.65
C ILE A 188 -11.77 14.95 1.19
N ALA A 189 -11.27 14.05 2.06
CA ALA A 189 -9.91 14.13 2.59
C ALA A 189 -8.84 13.56 1.62
N GLY A 190 -9.26 13.05 0.45
CA GLY A 190 -8.34 12.63 -0.60
C GLY A 190 -7.66 11.30 -0.33
N ILE A 191 -6.35 11.24 -0.65
CA ILE A 191 -5.52 10.03 -0.53
C ILE A 191 -4.33 10.33 0.37
N VAL A 192 -4.09 9.46 1.34
CA VAL A 192 -2.91 9.49 2.22
C VAL A 192 -1.98 8.35 1.85
N LEU A 193 -0.74 8.68 1.51
CA LEU A 193 0.31 7.69 1.19
C LEU A 193 1.12 7.37 2.45
N THR A 194 1.44 6.09 2.63
CA THR A 194 2.32 5.57 3.69
C THR A 194 3.09 4.35 3.17
N GLY A 195 4.04 3.82 3.98
CA GLY A 195 4.84 2.64 3.64
C GLY A 195 6.29 2.76 3.97
#